data_fb312f5f6e17a8a5d81e59cb30f1f17d
#
_entry.id   fb312f5f6e17a8a5d81e59cb30f1f17d
#
_cell.length_a   1.000
_cell.length_b   1.000
_cell.length_c   1.000
_cell.angle_alpha   90.00
_cell.angle_beta   90.00
_cell.angle_gamma   90.00
#
_symmetry.space_group_name_H-M   'P 1'
#
loop_
_entity.id
_entity.type
_entity.pdbx_description
1 polymer ?
#
loop_
_entity_poly.entity_id
_entity_poly.type
_entity_poly.pdbx_seq_one_letter_code
_entity_poly.pdbx_strand_id
1 'polypeptide(L)'
;MHTLRVTEWSHVSCDSLSAEDRDGISAAIEGWRLQNGLLTAPIHFEGPNGAELHARQFVGVVEVDDVAIEIYPKLDAELINASDVRPLSPAIRTDTVMRNLLWMLEVANFTNLADTDTAHLDESPTSFFDLFAYLLGKNLRPELEQGVAHAYVARTDNCKTVRGRIDVGHQLTRNWNRHDQIRCAWDEFTPDIPINRLLKCACRFLGDRVNYAEAARLLTDCRMLLSEVEDVSPAVALIDVERIRFDRSQTRFSTAFDLAKRLLMGVGHNLGVGTANTFVFLIDMNEVFEKYVHAVLEAHFAIIVEEQKYVGRLLNLKVGGIHQFADYLWQGHHDLWIGDAKYKHLAKGQVDSLQFEALEPEADDLNEGNIPAGRIVDASDVRQLTVYAELAKLRWPAITHSNLVLLYPFVGDANKCDADRTVAWNGAWFWLVPVLVKPQPNVGDAIRVVPAMVDEPAMLS
;
A
#
# COMPACT_ATOMS: atom_id res chain seq x y z
N MET A 1 -15.14 2.94 22.81
CA MET A 1 -14.61 2.21 21.64
C MET A 1 -13.76 1.05 22.13
N HIS A 2 -14.10 -0.17 21.78
CA HIS A 2 -13.37 -1.39 22.12
C HIS A 2 -12.37 -1.69 20.99
N THR A 3 -11.07 -1.77 21.29
CA THR A 3 -10.03 -1.98 20.26
C THR A 3 -9.39 -3.34 20.42
N LEU A 4 -9.50 -4.18 19.38
CA LEU A 4 -8.75 -5.42 19.23
C LEU A 4 -7.50 -5.16 18.39
N ARG A 5 -6.35 -5.71 18.83
CA ARG A 5 -5.08 -5.61 18.13
C ARG A 5 -4.59 -6.99 17.75
N VAL A 6 -4.27 -7.14 16.48
CA VAL A 6 -3.78 -8.38 15.89
C VAL A 6 -2.62 -8.07 14.96
N THR A 7 -1.71 -9.02 14.75
CA THR A 7 -0.71 -8.92 13.68
C THR A 7 -1.21 -9.62 12.41
N GLU A 8 -0.73 -9.18 11.27
CA GLU A 8 -0.93 -9.91 10.02
C GLU A 8 -0.46 -11.37 10.15
N TRP A 9 -1.10 -12.27 9.40
CA TRP A 9 -0.82 -13.71 9.43
C TRP A 9 -0.87 -14.32 10.85
N SER A 10 -1.73 -13.78 11.71
CA SER A 10 -1.99 -14.33 13.03
C SER A 10 -3.48 -14.33 13.38
N HIS A 11 -3.81 -14.83 14.54
CA HIS A 11 -5.17 -14.88 15.05
C HIS A 11 -5.26 -14.35 16.48
N VAL A 12 -6.45 -13.89 16.86
CA VAL A 12 -6.73 -13.37 18.19
C VAL A 12 -8.11 -13.85 18.66
N SER A 13 -8.25 -14.18 19.96
CA SER A 13 -9.55 -14.48 20.54
C SER A 13 -10.49 -13.28 20.49
N CYS A 14 -11.74 -13.55 20.13
CA CYS A 14 -12.84 -12.60 20.02
C CYS A 14 -13.91 -12.76 21.11
N ASP A 15 -13.58 -13.36 22.25
CA ASP A 15 -14.52 -13.59 23.35
C ASP A 15 -15.17 -12.30 23.88
N SER A 16 -14.50 -11.17 23.67
CA SER A 16 -14.99 -9.83 24.05
C SER A 16 -15.98 -9.21 23.06
N LEU A 17 -16.15 -9.78 21.87
CA LEU A 17 -17.07 -9.29 20.86
C LEU A 17 -18.42 -10.00 20.94
N SER A 18 -19.51 -9.23 20.81
CA SER A 18 -20.84 -9.78 20.66
C SER A 18 -21.03 -10.45 19.28
N ALA A 19 -22.07 -11.24 19.10
CA ALA A 19 -22.40 -11.81 17.79
C ALA A 19 -22.74 -10.69 16.77
N GLU A 20 -23.42 -9.64 17.22
CA GLU A 20 -23.79 -8.48 16.40
C GLU A 20 -22.55 -7.70 15.91
N ASP A 21 -21.55 -7.51 16.78
CA ASP A 21 -20.27 -6.90 16.41
C ASP A 21 -19.56 -7.72 15.33
N ARG A 22 -19.48 -9.04 15.50
CA ARG A 22 -18.85 -9.94 14.51
C ARG A 22 -19.55 -9.92 13.16
N ASP A 23 -20.88 -9.92 13.16
CA ASP A 23 -21.67 -9.84 11.93
C ASP A 23 -21.48 -8.49 11.24
N GLY A 24 -21.50 -7.40 11.99
CA GLY A 24 -21.23 -6.05 11.49
C GLY A 24 -19.84 -5.91 10.85
N ILE A 25 -18.81 -6.40 11.55
CA ILE A 25 -17.42 -6.42 11.05
C ILE A 25 -17.32 -7.28 9.80
N SER A 26 -17.91 -8.48 9.77
CA SER A 26 -17.90 -9.37 8.61
C SER A 26 -18.56 -8.71 7.41
N ALA A 27 -19.68 -8.02 7.60
CA ALA A 27 -20.39 -7.30 6.54
C ALA A 27 -19.56 -6.12 5.98
N ALA A 28 -18.90 -5.36 6.87
CA ALA A 28 -18.02 -4.25 6.46
C ALA A 28 -16.82 -4.74 5.64
N ILE A 29 -16.19 -5.83 6.07
CA ILE A 29 -15.05 -6.45 5.38
C ILE A 29 -15.47 -7.01 4.02
N GLU A 30 -16.63 -7.67 3.96
CA GLU A 30 -17.14 -8.24 2.71
C GLU A 30 -17.47 -7.12 1.71
N GLY A 31 -18.07 -6.02 2.16
CA GLY A 31 -18.31 -4.84 1.34
C GLY A 31 -16.99 -4.26 0.77
N TRP A 32 -15.98 -4.12 1.62
CA TRP A 32 -14.66 -3.65 1.23
C TRP A 32 -13.96 -4.62 0.26
N ARG A 33 -14.05 -5.94 0.51
CA ARG A 33 -13.50 -6.99 -0.35
C ARG A 33 -14.07 -6.91 -1.77
N LEU A 34 -15.40 -6.83 -1.89
CA LEU A 34 -16.10 -6.74 -3.18
C LEU A 34 -15.73 -5.48 -3.94
N GLN A 35 -15.63 -4.35 -3.26
CA GLN A 35 -15.25 -3.08 -3.85
C GLN A 35 -13.82 -3.08 -4.42
N ASN A 36 -12.90 -3.77 -3.74
CA ASN A 36 -11.51 -3.89 -4.16
C ASN A 36 -11.25 -5.11 -5.08
N GLY A 37 -12.29 -5.87 -5.45
CA GLY A 37 -12.19 -7.01 -6.37
C GLY A 37 -11.37 -8.18 -5.84
N LEU A 38 -11.25 -8.32 -4.51
CA LEU A 38 -10.45 -9.38 -3.91
C LEU A 38 -11.21 -10.71 -3.91
N LEU A 39 -10.51 -11.81 -4.19
CA LEU A 39 -11.07 -13.16 -4.17
C LEU A 39 -11.32 -13.66 -2.73
N THR A 40 -10.45 -13.29 -1.79
CA THR A 40 -10.50 -13.75 -0.41
C THR A 40 -10.61 -12.57 0.56
N ALA A 41 -11.30 -12.79 1.68
CA ALA A 41 -11.42 -11.78 2.72
C ALA A 41 -10.07 -11.50 3.39
N PRO A 42 -9.72 -10.23 3.67
CA PRO A 42 -8.46 -9.84 4.34
C PRO A 42 -8.39 -10.32 5.78
N ILE A 43 -9.52 -10.38 6.45
CA ILE A 43 -9.71 -10.98 7.78
C ILE A 43 -11.01 -11.79 7.78
N HIS A 44 -11.08 -12.81 8.65
CA HIS A 44 -12.26 -13.64 8.78
C HIS A 44 -12.33 -14.24 10.19
N PHE A 45 -13.55 -14.60 10.60
CA PHE A 45 -13.78 -15.27 11.88
C PHE A 45 -13.81 -16.78 11.67
N GLU A 46 -13.14 -17.53 12.58
CA GLU A 46 -13.10 -18.99 12.60
C GLU A 46 -13.45 -19.54 13.98
N GLY A 47 -13.60 -20.87 14.06
CA GLY A 47 -13.92 -21.59 15.28
C GLY A 47 -15.40 -21.58 15.65
N PRO A 48 -15.78 -22.24 16.77
CA PRO A 48 -17.14 -22.27 17.27
C PRO A 48 -17.64 -20.85 17.55
N ASN A 49 -18.75 -20.47 16.91
CA ASN A 49 -19.35 -19.14 17.03
C ASN A 49 -18.43 -17.96 16.63
N GLY A 50 -17.40 -18.19 15.80
CA GLY A 50 -16.46 -17.15 15.41
C GLY A 50 -15.57 -16.67 16.56
N ALA A 51 -15.08 -17.61 17.37
CA ALA A 51 -14.30 -17.31 18.58
C ALA A 51 -12.92 -16.68 18.27
N GLU A 52 -12.42 -16.86 17.08
CA GLU A 52 -11.09 -16.38 16.66
C GLU A 52 -11.19 -15.52 15.40
N LEU A 53 -10.47 -14.40 15.39
CA LEU A 53 -10.26 -13.53 14.22
C LEU A 53 -8.90 -13.86 13.60
N HIS A 54 -8.91 -14.24 12.33
CA HIS A 54 -7.72 -14.51 11.54
C HIS A 54 -7.43 -13.35 10.60
N ALA A 55 -6.22 -12.79 10.68
CA ALA A 55 -5.73 -11.77 9.76
C ALA A 55 -4.80 -12.38 8.71
N ARG A 56 -4.87 -11.88 7.47
CA ARG A 56 -3.97 -12.25 6.36
C ARG A 56 -2.90 -11.17 6.14
N GLN A 57 -2.41 -11.00 4.91
CA GLN A 57 -1.36 -10.04 4.53
C GLN A 57 -1.77 -8.56 4.58
N PHE A 58 -2.94 -8.24 5.05
CA PHE A 58 -3.44 -6.88 5.10
C PHE A 58 -3.19 -6.24 6.46
N VAL A 59 -2.79 -4.97 6.44
CA VAL A 59 -2.59 -4.16 7.64
C VAL A 59 -3.45 -2.89 7.56
N GLY A 60 -3.86 -2.38 8.71
CA GLY A 60 -4.71 -1.19 8.77
C GLY A 60 -5.76 -1.26 9.86
N VAL A 61 -6.91 -0.64 9.62
CA VAL A 61 -7.98 -0.51 10.61
C VAL A 61 -9.36 -0.82 10.02
N VAL A 62 -10.15 -1.53 10.80
CA VAL A 62 -11.58 -1.77 10.57
C VAL A 62 -12.34 -1.25 11.78
N GLU A 63 -13.20 -0.25 11.60
CA GLU A 63 -14.08 0.28 12.64
C GLU A 63 -15.54 0.01 12.26
N VAL A 64 -16.30 -0.49 13.22
CA VAL A 64 -17.74 -0.67 13.12
C VAL A 64 -18.34 -0.21 14.44
N ASP A 65 -19.09 0.87 14.42
CA ASP A 65 -19.69 1.51 15.60
C ASP A 65 -18.65 1.77 16.71
N ASP A 66 -18.73 1.06 17.85
CA ASP A 66 -17.83 1.21 18.99
C ASP A 66 -16.68 0.20 19.02
N VAL A 67 -16.53 -0.62 17.98
CA VAL A 67 -15.47 -1.64 17.86
C VAL A 67 -14.47 -1.25 16.79
N ALA A 68 -13.18 -1.32 17.12
CA ALA A 68 -12.07 -1.17 16.18
C ALA A 68 -11.18 -2.41 16.18
N ILE A 69 -10.77 -2.85 15.00
CA ILE A 69 -9.74 -3.87 14.81
C ILE A 69 -8.55 -3.20 14.14
N GLU A 70 -7.41 -3.21 14.81
CA GLU A 70 -6.14 -2.73 14.30
C GLU A 70 -5.24 -3.91 13.93
N ILE A 71 -4.84 -4.00 12.66
CA ILE A 71 -3.98 -5.07 12.14
C ILE A 71 -2.59 -4.50 11.89
N TYR A 72 -1.61 -4.95 12.66
CA TYR A 72 -0.24 -4.45 12.60
C TYR A 72 0.66 -5.34 11.72
N PRO A 73 1.59 -4.75 10.96
CA PRO A 73 2.59 -5.50 10.22
C PRO A 73 3.64 -6.08 11.20
N LYS A 74 4.20 -7.24 10.86
CA LYS A 74 5.30 -7.86 11.62
C LYS A 74 6.64 -7.20 11.28
N LEU A 75 6.75 -5.90 11.52
CA LEU A 75 7.93 -5.07 11.24
C LEU A 75 8.78 -4.78 12.50
N ASP A 76 8.67 -5.63 13.52
CA ASP A 76 9.50 -5.60 14.72
C ASP A 76 9.88 -7.03 15.11
N ALA A 77 11.12 -7.24 15.57
CA ALA A 77 11.63 -8.54 15.95
C ALA A 77 10.84 -9.19 17.09
N GLU A 78 10.26 -8.40 18.00
CA GLU A 78 9.42 -8.89 19.10
C GLU A 78 8.08 -9.42 18.58
N LEU A 79 7.50 -8.79 17.54
CA LEU A 79 6.27 -9.25 16.90
C LEU A 79 6.46 -10.53 16.10
N ILE A 80 7.61 -10.70 15.43
CA ILE A 80 7.95 -11.93 14.70
C ILE A 80 8.03 -13.12 15.65
N ASN A 81 8.52 -12.90 16.87
CA ASN A 81 8.70 -13.94 17.88
C ASN A 81 7.48 -14.16 18.80
N ALA A 82 6.46 -13.30 18.70
CA ALA A 82 5.23 -13.45 19.51
C ALA A 82 4.46 -14.71 19.10
N SER A 83 4.01 -15.48 20.12
CA SER A 83 3.14 -16.63 19.85
C SER A 83 1.76 -16.17 19.39
N ASP A 84 1.24 -16.82 18.38
CA ASP A 84 0.01 -16.45 17.64
C ASP A 84 -1.28 -16.50 18.48
N VAL A 85 -1.24 -16.84 19.74
CA VAL A 85 -2.44 -17.16 20.56
C VAL A 85 -2.83 -16.06 21.56
N ARG A 86 -2.03 -14.99 21.69
CA ARG A 86 -2.32 -13.93 22.68
C ARG A 86 -2.60 -12.59 22.02
N PRO A 87 -3.62 -11.85 22.51
CA PRO A 87 -3.79 -10.46 22.10
C PRO A 87 -2.45 -9.73 22.29
N LEU A 88 -2.11 -8.91 21.31
CA LEU A 88 -0.90 -8.09 21.39
C LEU A 88 -0.93 -7.31 22.72
N SER A 89 0.13 -7.46 23.50
CA SER A 89 0.30 -6.68 24.72
C SER A 89 0.24 -5.18 24.39
N PRO A 90 -0.38 -4.34 25.24
CA PRO A 90 -0.29 -2.88 25.11
C PRO A 90 1.15 -2.33 25.12
N ALA A 91 2.12 -3.15 25.50
CA ALA A 91 3.55 -2.83 25.55
C ALA A 91 4.29 -3.01 24.20
N ILE A 92 3.59 -3.38 23.12
CA ILE A 92 4.23 -3.41 21.80
C ILE A 92 4.69 -2.00 21.46
N ARG A 93 5.92 -1.91 20.98
CA ARG A 93 6.49 -0.67 20.45
C ARG A 93 5.76 -0.28 19.16
N THR A 94 4.50 0.14 19.28
CA THR A 94 3.70 0.62 18.14
C THR A 94 4.40 1.75 17.40
N ASP A 95 5.16 2.56 18.12
CA ASP A 95 6.03 3.60 17.57
C ASP A 95 7.08 3.06 16.57
N THR A 96 7.77 1.97 16.92
CA THR A 96 8.78 1.35 16.03
C THR A 96 8.12 0.73 14.80
N VAL A 97 7.03 -0.01 14.99
CA VAL A 97 6.29 -0.66 13.89
C VAL A 97 5.73 0.39 12.93
N MET A 98 5.11 1.43 13.46
CA MET A 98 4.52 2.51 12.65
C MET A 98 5.60 3.32 11.92
N ARG A 99 6.76 3.56 12.53
CA ARG A 99 7.89 4.21 11.88
C ARG A 99 8.44 3.36 10.72
N ASN A 100 8.59 2.05 10.92
CA ASN A 100 9.07 1.15 9.88
C ASN A 100 8.05 1.04 8.73
N LEU A 101 6.75 0.98 9.05
CA LEU A 101 5.68 1.01 8.05
C LEU A 101 5.67 2.33 7.29
N LEU A 102 5.77 3.46 7.99
CA LEU A 102 5.85 4.79 7.36
C LEU A 102 7.01 4.85 6.37
N TRP A 103 8.19 4.41 6.79
CA TRP A 103 9.38 4.34 5.94
C TRP A 103 9.15 3.51 4.68
N MET A 104 8.58 2.31 4.83
CA MET A 104 8.28 1.45 3.67
C MET A 104 7.28 2.12 2.71
N LEU A 105 6.23 2.74 3.22
CA LEU A 105 5.22 3.44 2.41
C LEU A 105 5.80 4.66 1.68
N GLU A 106 6.70 5.41 2.31
CA GLU A 106 7.39 6.53 1.69
C GLU A 106 8.31 6.06 0.56
N VAL A 107 9.17 5.10 0.83
CA VAL A 107 10.12 4.56 -0.16
C VAL A 107 9.38 3.85 -1.30
N ALA A 108 8.29 3.16 -1.02
CA ALA A 108 7.43 2.50 -2.03
C ALA A 108 6.63 3.47 -2.90
N ASN A 109 6.89 4.79 -2.81
CA ASN A 109 6.18 5.83 -3.56
C ASN A 109 4.64 5.81 -3.37
N PHE A 110 4.17 5.32 -2.21
CA PHE A 110 2.82 5.67 -1.77
C PHE A 110 2.72 7.18 -1.48
N THR A 111 3.87 7.87 -1.57
CA THR A 111 4.04 9.31 -1.34
C THR A 111 5.12 9.84 -2.29
N ASN A 112 4.91 11.00 -2.91
CA ASN A 112 5.90 11.65 -3.80
C ASN A 112 7.01 12.38 -3.01
N LEU A 113 7.63 11.74 -2.03
CA LEU A 113 8.62 12.40 -1.19
C LEU A 113 10.04 12.12 -1.69
N ALA A 114 10.63 13.14 -2.27
CA ALA A 114 12.02 13.14 -2.70
C ALA A 114 13.04 13.31 -1.53
N ASP A 115 12.56 13.68 -0.33
CA ASP A 115 13.41 13.93 0.84
C ASP A 115 13.02 13.01 2.02
N THR A 116 13.95 12.16 2.40
CA THR A 116 13.83 11.17 3.47
C THR A 116 14.06 11.79 4.86
N ASP A 117 13.22 12.75 5.25
CA ASP A 117 13.29 13.36 6.59
C ASP A 117 12.78 12.46 7.73
N THR A 118 12.22 11.30 7.40
CA THR A 118 11.67 10.35 8.39
C THR A 118 12.71 9.73 9.31
N ALA A 119 13.98 9.72 8.91
CA ALA A 119 15.07 9.24 9.77
C ALA A 119 15.28 10.08 11.05
N HIS A 120 14.72 11.30 11.08
CA HIS A 120 14.92 12.29 12.15
C HIS A 120 13.63 12.68 12.90
N LEU A 121 12.55 11.91 12.78
CA LEU A 121 11.34 12.18 13.56
C LEU A 121 11.59 11.89 15.04
N ASP A 122 11.57 12.94 15.86
CA ASP A 122 11.67 12.84 17.33
C ASP A 122 10.44 12.11 17.92
N GLU A 123 9.28 12.25 17.27
CA GLU A 123 8.04 11.54 17.57
C GLU A 123 7.57 10.80 16.33
N SER A 124 6.98 9.63 16.51
CA SER A 124 6.43 8.79 15.44
C SER A 124 4.92 8.69 15.55
N PRO A 125 4.19 8.50 14.43
CA PRO A 125 2.78 8.13 14.48
C PRO A 125 2.57 6.91 15.39
N THR A 126 1.53 6.94 16.22
CA THR A 126 1.22 5.84 17.15
C THR A 126 -0.01 5.05 16.75
N SER A 127 -0.79 5.57 15.81
CA SER A 127 -1.98 4.94 15.25
C SER A 127 -1.99 4.99 13.73
N PHE A 128 -2.84 4.18 13.10
CA PHE A 128 -3.04 4.24 11.65
C PHE A 128 -3.62 5.59 11.21
N PHE A 129 -4.48 6.22 12.01
CA PHE A 129 -5.00 7.55 11.69
C PHE A 129 -3.91 8.61 11.72
N ASP A 130 -2.99 8.55 12.68
CA ASP A 130 -1.83 9.43 12.74
C ASP A 130 -0.92 9.25 11.52
N LEU A 131 -0.68 7.99 11.12
CA LEU A 131 0.11 7.62 9.94
C LEU A 131 -0.51 8.21 8.66
N PHE A 132 -1.81 7.96 8.43
CA PHE A 132 -2.49 8.44 7.22
C PHE A 132 -2.62 9.96 7.19
N ALA A 133 -2.84 10.58 8.34
CA ALA A 133 -2.89 12.04 8.49
C ALA A 133 -1.55 12.68 8.14
N TYR A 134 -0.46 12.09 8.64
CA TYR A 134 0.88 12.54 8.33
C TYR A 134 1.20 12.39 6.84
N LEU A 135 0.95 11.21 6.25
CA LEU A 135 1.16 10.95 4.84
C LEU A 135 0.35 11.88 3.94
N LEU A 136 -0.93 12.08 4.23
CA LEU A 136 -1.78 13.00 3.46
C LEU A 136 -1.28 14.43 3.57
N GLY A 137 -1.03 14.92 4.78
CA GLY A 137 -0.58 16.28 5.02
C GLY A 137 0.78 16.59 4.38
N LYS A 138 1.72 15.66 4.50
CA LYS A 138 3.08 15.80 3.96
C LYS A 138 3.08 15.83 2.42
N ASN A 139 2.21 15.05 1.77
CA ASN A 139 2.08 15.07 0.31
C ASN A 139 1.28 16.26 -0.23
N LEU A 140 0.25 16.67 0.50
CA LEU A 140 -0.70 17.67 0.02
C LEU A 140 -0.23 19.10 0.25
N ARG A 141 0.34 19.38 1.43
CA ARG A 141 0.72 20.75 1.80
C ARG A 141 1.68 21.43 0.82
N PRO A 142 2.81 20.81 0.42
CA PRO A 142 3.74 21.44 -0.52
C PRO A 142 3.09 21.78 -1.87
N GLU A 143 2.16 20.95 -2.33
CA GLU A 143 1.46 21.16 -3.59
C GLU A 143 0.43 22.29 -3.49
N LEU A 144 -0.25 22.43 -2.35
CA LEU A 144 -1.15 23.55 -2.08
C LEU A 144 -0.41 24.87 -1.92
N GLU A 145 0.78 24.88 -1.34
CA GLU A 145 1.65 26.07 -1.23
C GLU A 145 2.09 26.60 -2.58
N GLN A 146 2.28 25.73 -3.59
CA GLN A 146 2.52 26.11 -4.98
C GLN A 146 1.28 26.69 -5.67
N GLY A 147 0.11 26.52 -5.06
CA GLY A 147 -1.19 27.05 -5.51
C GLY A 147 -2.27 25.98 -5.54
N VAL A 148 -3.46 26.36 -5.13
CA VAL A 148 -4.66 25.52 -5.16
C VAL A 148 -5.07 25.23 -6.61
N ALA A 149 -5.54 24.05 -6.91
CA ALA A 149 -6.05 23.71 -8.23
C ALA A 149 -7.31 24.51 -8.57
N HIS A 150 -7.40 25.05 -9.77
CA HIS A 150 -8.55 25.79 -10.26
C HIS A 150 -9.07 25.18 -11.56
N ALA A 151 -10.37 25.34 -11.80
CA ALA A 151 -10.95 25.01 -13.11
C ALA A 151 -12.10 25.95 -13.43
N TYR A 152 -12.45 26.01 -14.72
CA TYR A 152 -13.67 26.67 -15.17
C TYR A 152 -14.88 25.77 -14.92
N VAL A 153 -15.81 26.25 -14.09
CA VAL A 153 -17.05 25.54 -13.78
C VAL A 153 -18.22 26.31 -14.39
N ALA A 154 -18.98 25.62 -15.24
CA ALA A 154 -20.18 26.21 -15.83
C ALA A 154 -21.23 26.48 -14.75
N ARG A 155 -21.61 27.74 -14.59
CA ARG A 155 -22.63 28.20 -13.67
C ARG A 155 -23.85 28.70 -14.41
N THR A 156 -25.00 28.41 -13.88
CA THR A 156 -26.26 28.92 -14.41
C THR A 156 -27.15 29.33 -13.25
N ASP A 157 -27.40 30.65 -13.12
CA ASP A 157 -28.19 31.18 -12.01
C ASP A 157 -28.96 32.45 -12.40
N ASN A 158 -29.89 32.84 -11.55
CA ASN A 158 -30.59 34.13 -11.66
C ASN A 158 -29.76 35.25 -11.04
N CYS A 159 -29.29 36.15 -11.88
CA CYS A 159 -28.42 37.25 -11.49
C CYS A 159 -29.16 38.60 -11.53
N LYS A 160 -28.80 39.55 -10.66
CA LYS A 160 -29.29 40.93 -10.73
C LYS A 160 -28.68 41.74 -11.86
N THR A 161 -27.53 41.31 -12.34
CA THR A 161 -26.80 41.91 -13.48
C THR A 161 -26.41 40.83 -14.46
N VAL A 162 -26.29 41.15 -15.74
CA VAL A 162 -25.91 40.20 -16.78
C VAL A 162 -24.49 39.68 -16.52
N ARG A 163 -24.36 38.37 -16.48
CA ARG A 163 -23.07 37.63 -16.43
C ARG A 163 -23.01 36.62 -17.56
N GLY A 164 -21.99 36.69 -18.41
CA GLY A 164 -21.85 35.76 -19.52
C GLY A 164 -23.02 35.81 -20.50
N ARG A 165 -23.63 34.66 -20.78
CA ARG A 165 -24.72 34.51 -21.74
C ARG A 165 -26.09 34.48 -21.05
N ILE A 166 -27.05 35.26 -21.56
CA ILE A 166 -28.42 35.20 -21.06
C ILE A 166 -29.13 33.95 -21.61
N ASP A 167 -29.75 33.16 -20.71
CA ASP A 167 -30.64 32.07 -21.09
C ASP A 167 -32.04 32.63 -21.40
N VAL A 168 -32.23 33.06 -22.66
CA VAL A 168 -33.45 33.69 -23.11
C VAL A 168 -34.65 32.74 -23.02
N GLY A 169 -34.44 31.45 -23.28
CA GLY A 169 -35.50 30.44 -23.21
C GLY A 169 -36.07 30.32 -21.80
N HIS A 170 -35.20 30.21 -20.80
CA HIS A 170 -35.59 30.17 -19.39
C HIS A 170 -36.19 31.51 -18.94
N GLN A 171 -35.63 32.64 -19.39
CA GLN A 171 -36.13 33.97 -19.04
C GLN A 171 -37.57 34.19 -19.48
N LEU A 172 -37.89 33.77 -20.70
CA LEU A 172 -39.25 33.94 -21.28
C LEU A 172 -40.25 32.93 -20.69
N THR A 173 -39.82 31.76 -20.25
CA THR A 173 -40.74 30.71 -19.79
C THR A 173 -40.92 30.67 -18.27
N ARG A 174 -39.86 30.81 -17.50
CA ARG A 174 -39.88 30.63 -16.05
C ARG A 174 -39.65 31.91 -15.28
N ASN A 175 -38.96 32.93 -15.84
CA ASN A 175 -38.66 34.21 -15.21
C ASN A 175 -39.49 35.36 -15.79
N TRP A 176 -40.54 35.10 -16.57
CA TRP A 176 -41.34 36.13 -17.26
C TRP A 176 -41.93 37.17 -16.33
N ASN A 177 -42.17 36.80 -15.06
CA ASN A 177 -42.69 37.69 -14.00
C ASN A 177 -41.64 38.22 -13.03
N ARG A 178 -40.35 37.89 -13.23
CA ARG A 178 -39.22 38.33 -12.38
C ARG A 178 -38.36 39.34 -13.15
N HIS A 179 -38.80 40.60 -13.10
CA HIS A 179 -38.09 41.67 -13.82
C HIS A 179 -36.82 42.15 -13.14
N ASP A 180 -36.58 41.72 -11.88
CA ASP A 180 -35.41 42.00 -11.05
C ASP A 180 -34.25 41.01 -11.22
N GLN A 181 -34.45 39.93 -12.01
CA GLN A 181 -33.48 38.84 -12.20
C GLN A 181 -33.38 38.41 -13.64
N ILE A 182 -32.17 38.09 -14.06
CA ILE A 182 -31.86 37.63 -15.41
C ILE A 182 -31.19 36.27 -15.31
N ARG A 183 -31.72 35.25 -15.99
CA ARG A 183 -31.07 33.92 -16.06
C ARG A 183 -29.85 34.02 -16.93
N CYS A 184 -28.67 33.81 -16.28
CA CYS A 184 -27.36 33.87 -16.94
C CYS A 184 -26.64 32.52 -16.85
N ALA A 185 -25.86 32.24 -17.87
CA ALA A 185 -24.90 31.13 -17.90
C ALA A 185 -23.48 31.69 -18.16
N TRP A 186 -22.54 31.32 -17.30
CA TRP A 186 -21.13 31.74 -17.41
C TRP A 186 -20.20 30.66 -16.90
N ASP A 187 -18.94 30.73 -17.28
CA ASP A 187 -17.87 29.90 -16.73
C ASP A 187 -17.18 30.69 -15.61
N GLU A 188 -17.13 30.09 -14.44
CA GLU A 188 -16.48 30.65 -13.25
C GLU A 188 -15.17 29.94 -12.98
N PHE A 189 -14.08 30.70 -12.94
CA PHE A 189 -12.77 30.16 -12.56
C PHE A 189 -12.70 30.08 -11.03
N THR A 190 -12.73 28.89 -10.47
CA THR A 190 -12.91 28.65 -9.02
C THR A 190 -12.02 27.52 -8.52
N PRO A 191 -11.54 27.58 -7.25
CA PRO A 191 -10.91 26.45 -6.60
C PRO A 191 -11.94 25.43 -6.07
N ASP A 192 -13.23 25.76 -6.05
CA ASP A 192 -14.28 24.88 -5.56
C ASP A 192 -14.65 23.81 -6.61
N ILE A 193 -13.73 22.84 -6.79
CA ILE A 193 -13.77 21.75 -7.77
C ILE A 193 -13.70 20.39 -7.09
N PRO A 194 -14.15 19.31 -7.72
CA PRO A 194 -14.23 17.98 -7.11
C PRO A 194 -12.91 17.50 -6.49
N ILE A 195 -11.75 17.76 -7.11
CA ILE A 195 -10.43 17.40 -6.58
C ILE A 195 -10.23 18.03 -5.20
N ASN A 196 -10.40 19.35 -5.10
CA ASN A 196 -10.15 20.10 -3.85
C ASN A 196 -11.20 19.76 -2.77
N ARG A 197 -12.45 19.51 -3.16
CA ARG A 197 -13.51 19.05 -2.23
C ARG A 197 -13.16 17.72 -1.61
N LEU A 198 -12.64 16.75 -2.41
CA LEU A 198 -12.20 15.46 -1.91
C LEU A 198 -11.03 15.61 -0.94
N LEU A 199 -10.00 16.36 -1.31
CA LEU A 199 -8.81 16.60 -0.48
C LEU A 199 -9.18 17.29 0.84
N LYS A 200 -10.02 18.34 0.80
CA LYS A 200 -10.49 19.02 2.01
C LYS A 200 -11.31 18.09 2.92
N CYS A 201 -12.19 17.27 2.33
CA CYS A 201 -13.01 16.30 3.05
C CYS A 201 -12.13 15.26 3.77
N ALA A 202 -11.09 14.72 3.12
CA ALA A 202 -10.15 13.79 3.73
C ALA A 202 -9.34 14.44 4.87
N CYS A 203 -8.87 15.68 4.69
CA CYS A 203 -8.17 16.41 5.75
C CYS A 203 -9.06 16.63 6.97
N ARG A 204 -10.36 16.91 6.79
CA ARG A 204 -11.32 17.04 7.88
C ARG A 204 -11.54 15.72 8.58
N PHE A 205 -11.82 14.65 7.81
CA PHE A 205 -12.09 13.31 8.34
C PHE A 205 -10.94 12.78 9.22
N LEU A 206 -9.69 12.96 8.79
CA LEU A 206 -8.52 12.58 9.56
C LEU A 206 -8.25 13.54 10.72
N GLY A 207 -8.46 14.84 10.51
CA GLY A 207 -8.24 15.87 11.53
C GLY A 207 -9.08 15.67 12.80
N ASP A 208 -10.25 15.04 12.68
CA ASP A 208 -11.13 14.72 13.81
C ASP A 208 -10.64 13.47 14.62
N ARG A 209 -9.64 12.72 14.09
CA ARG A 209 -9.15 11.43 14.64
C ARG A 209 -7.67 11.41 15.00
N VAL A 210 -6.90 12.37 14.50
CA VAL A 210 -5.45 12.42 14.68
C VAL A 210 -5.08 12.91 16.09
N ASN A 211 -4.10 12.23 16.69
CA ASN A 211 -3.50 12.63 17.96
C ASN A 211 -2.04 13.11 17.81
N TYR A 212 -1.38 12.76 16.72
CA TYR A 212 -0.01 13.17 16.41
C TYR A 212 0.03 14.67 16.03
N ALA A 213 0.72 15.46 16.83
CA ALA A 213 0.67 16.93 16.75
C ALA A 213 1.13 17.49 15.39
N GLU A 214 2.18 16.90 14.80
CA GLU A 214 2.69 17.34 13.50
C GLU A 214 1.69 17.05 12.38
N ALA A 215 1.11 15.86 12.36
CA ALA A 215 0.08 15.51 11.39
C ALA A 215 -1.16 16.42 11.52
N ALA A 216 -1.61 16.70 12.74
CA ALA A 216 -2.72 17.62 12.99
C ALA A 216 -2.42 19.03 12.45
N ARG A 217 -1.18 19.52 12.64
CA ARG A 217 -0.74 20.81 12.10
C ARG A 217 -0.76 20.82 10.57
N LEU A 218 -0.18 19.79 9.92
CA LEU A 218 -0.16 19.67 8.47
C LEU A 218 -1.57 19.68 7.87
N LEU A 219 -2.49 18.91 8.45
CA LEU A 219 -3.88 18.87 7.99
C LEU A 219 -4.60 20.22 8.20
N THR A 220 -4.30 20.91 9.30
CA THR A 220 -4.85 22.25 9.57
C THR A 220 -4.36 23.25 8.53
N ASP A 221 -3.06 23.27 8.22
CA ASP A 221 -2.48 24.11 7.18
C ASP A 221 -3.16 23.84 5.82
N CYS A 222 -3.31 22.56 5.44
CA CYS A 222 -4.01 22.18 4.20
C CYS A 222 -5.46 22.70 4.16
N ARG A 223 -6.19 22.56 5.26
CA ARG A 223 -7.58 23.07 5.34
C ARG A 223 -7.65 24.59 5.25
N MET A 224 -6.68 25.31 5.80
CA MET A 224 -6.59 26.77 5.68
C MET A 224 -6.34 27.19 4.22
N LEU A 225 -5.43 26.50 3.51
CA LEU A 225 -5.18 26.76 2.09
C LEU A 225 -6.41 26.44 1.21
N LEU A 226 -7.25 25.48 1.63
CA LEU A 226 -8.50 25.11 0.96
C LEU A 226 -9.74 25.85 1.53
N SER A 227 -9.56 27.02 2.17
CA SER A 227 -10.66 27.73 2.84
C SER A 227 -11.80 28.14 1.91
N GLU A 228 -11.52 28.45 0.65
CA GLU A 228 -12.52 28.85 -0.37
C GLU A 228 -13.29 27.66 -0.97
N VAL A 229 -12.91 26.44 -0.65
CA VAL A 229 -13.54 25.20 -1.13
C VAL A 229 -14.69 24.81 -0.22
N GLU A 230 -15.81 24.37 -0.78
CA GLU A 230 -17.00 23.95 -0.02
C GLU A 230 -16.70 22.70 0.84
N ASP A 231 -17.21 22.69 2.08
CA ASP A 231 -17.19 21.52 2.94
C ASP A 231 -18.30 20.54 2.53
N VAL A 232 -17.92 19.35 2.08
CA VAL A 232 -18.84 18.30 1.64
C VAL A 232 -18.72 17.03 2.49
N SER A 233 -19.76 16.19 2.47
CA SER A 233 -19.69 14.88 3.09
C SER A 233 -18.82 13.91 2.25
N PRO A 234 -18.28 12.82 2.83
CA PRO A 234 -17.53 11.81 2.08
C PRO A 234 -18.29 11.27 0.86
N ALA A 235 -19.58 10.98 1.02
CA ALA A 235 -20.41 10.50 -0.06
C ALA A 235 -20.50 11.49 -1.24
N VAL A 236 -20.67 12.79 -0.94
CA VAL A 236 -20.70 13.84 -1.98
C VAL A 236 -19.33 14.02 -2.63
N ALA A 237 -18.25 13.98 -1.84
CA ALA A 237 -16.89 14.09 -2.34
C ALA A 237 -16.56 12.98 -3.36
N LEU A 238 -17.13 11.78 -3.20
CA LEU A 238 -16.87 10.62 -4.05
C LEU A 238 -17.74 10.54 -5.32
N ILE A 239 -18.83 11.32 -5.45
CA ILE A 239 -19.79 11.20 -6.57
C ILE A 239 -19.12 11.31 -7.95
N ASP A 240 -18.21 12.26 -8.12
CA ASP A 240 -17.62 12.57 -9.43
C ASP A 240 -16.17 12.09 -9.58
N VAL A 241 -15.64 11.35 -8.58
CA VAL A 241 -14.21 10.96 -8.51
C VAL A 241 -13.77 10.17 -9.74
N GLU A 242 -14.58 9.22 -10.21
CA GLU A 242 -14.26 8.39 -11.38
C GLU A 242 -14.20 9.16 -12.70
N ARG A 243 -14.81 10.35 -12.73
CA ARG A 243 -14.86 11.22 -13.91
C ARG A 243 -13.72 12.22 -13.94
N ILE A 244 -13.00 12.38 -12.83
CA ILE A 244 -11.89 13.33 -12.75
C ILE A 244 -10.79 12.89 -13.71
N ARG A 245 -10.32 13.84 -14.51
CA ARG A 245 -9.13 13.71 -15.32
C ARG A 245 -8.21 14.84 -14.95
N PHE A 246 -7.01 14.51 -14.47
CA PHE A 246 -6.00 15.50 -14.16
C PHE A 246 -5.50 16.18 -15.44
N ASP A 247 -5.51 17.49 -15.45
CA ASP A 247 -4.71 18.23 -16.41
C ASP A 247 -3.24 18.27 -15.97
N ARG A 248 -2.38 18.84 -16.83
CA ARG A 248 -0.93 18.91 -16.56
C ARG A 248 -0.60 19.65 -15.26
N SER A 249 -1.39 20.64 -14.87
CA SER A 249 -1.17 21.43 -13.65
C SER A 249 -1.65 20.71 -12.39
N GLN A 250 -2.62 19.81 -12.53
CA GLN A 250 -3.27 19.08 -11.45
C GLN A 250 -2.60 17.73 -11.14
N THR A 251 -1.77 17.20 -12.07
CA THR A 251 -1.09 15.89 -11.91
C THR A 251 -0.28 15.81 -10.62
N ARG A 252 0.26 16.93 -10.15
CA ARG A 252 0.99 17.00 -8.87
C ARG A 252 0.16 16.60 -7.64
N PHE A 253 -1.16 16.72 -7.71
CA PHE A 253 -2.06 16.31 -6.63
C PHE A 253 -2.40 14.81 -6.65
N SER A 254 -1.98 14.04 -7.68
CA SER A 254 -2.42 12.66 -7.89
C SER A 254 -2.19 11.76 -6.68
N THR A 255 -1.01 11.79 -6.07
CA THR A 255 -0.67 10.95 -4.91
C THR A 255 -1.55 11.26 -3.70
N ALA A 256 -1.67 12.55 -3.33
CA ALA A 256 -2.55 12.97 -2.23
C ALA A 256 -4.02 12.66 -2.53
N PHE A 257 -4.44 12.81 -3.80
CA PHE A 257 -5.78 12.50 -4.25
C PHE A 257 -6.10 11.00 -4.14
N ASP A 258 -5.18 10.12 -4.59
CA ASP A 258 -5.38 8.67 -4.52
C ASP A 258 -5.44 8.18 -3.08
N LEU A 259 -4.61 8.70 -2.19
CA LEU A 259 -4.69 8.43 -0.76
C LEU A 259 -6.01 8.92 -0.16
N ALA A 260 -6.41 10.16 -0.44
CA ALA A 260 -7.66 10.74 0.03
C ALA A 260 -8.89 9.96 -0.48
N LYS A 261 -8.86 9.56 -1.77
CA LYS A 261 -9.91 8.72 -2.37
C LYS A 261 -10.05 7.39 -1.64
N ARG A 262 -8.94 6.65 -1.46
CA ARG A 262 -8.93 5.35 -0.77
C ARG A 262 -9.45 5.48 0.67
N LEU A 263 -9.03 6.51 1.41
CA LEU A 263 -9.50 6.79 2.76
C LEU A 263 -11.01 7.05 2.81
N LEU A 264 -11.51 7.94 1.96
CA LEU A 264 -12.93 8.29 1.96
C LEU A 264 -13.82 7.15 1.41
N MET A 265 -13.31 6.33 0.50
CA MET A 265 -13.99 5.10 0.05
C MET A 265 -14.16 4.09 1.19
N GLY A 266 -13.27 4.09 2.19
CA GLY A 266 -13.41 3.28 3.42
C GLY A 266 -14.53 3.72 4.34
N VAL A 267 -15.05 4.94 4.19
CA VAL A 267 -16.08 5.51 5.06
C VAL A 267 -17.47 5.08 4.61
N GLY A 268 -18.25 4.48 5.52
CA GLY A 268 -19.70 4.29 5.30
C GLY A 268 -20.10 3.14 4.40
N HIS A 269 -19.32 2.05 4.34
CA HIS A 269 -19.64 0.87 3.53
C HIS A 269 -20.68 -0.06 4.20
N ASN A 270 -21.89 0.46 4.44
CA ASN A 270 -23.05 -0.38 4.75
C ASN A 270 -23.95 -0.51 3.53
N LEU A 271 -23.76 -1.58 2.77
CA LEU A 271 -24.71 -2.04 1.77
C LEU A 271 -25.87 -2.75 2.50
N GLY A 272 -26.73 -1.99 3.16
CA GLY A 272 -28.10 -2.44 3.34
C GLY A 272 -28.64 -2.76 4.72
N VAL A 273 -27.90 -2.68 5.82
CA VAL A 273 -28.47 -2.95 7.16
C VAL A 273 -27.96 -1.98 8.21
N GLY A 274 -28.72 -0.93 8.49
CA GLY A 274 -28.53 -0.09 9.66
C GLY A 274 -27.66 1.16 9.43
N THR A 275 -27.72 2.08 10.38
CA THR A 275 -26.97 3.36 10.42
C THR A 275 -25.58 3.22 11.04
N ALA A 276 -24.94 2.06 10.94
CA ALA A 276 -23.62 1.82 11.55
C ALA A 276 -22.55 2.75 10.95
N ASN A 277 -21.78 3.42 11.78
CA ASN A 277 -20.60 4.14 11.36
C ASN A 277 -19.50 3.13 11.07
N THR A 278 -19.20 2.91 9.79
CA THR A 278 -18.16 1.96 9.37
C THR A 278 -17.01 2.69 8.72
N PHE A 279 -15.79 2.23 9.02
CA PHE A 279 -14.58 2.64 8.33
C PHE A 279 -13.68 1.42 8.12
N VAL A 280 -13.29 1.15 6.88
CA VAL A 280 -12.37 0.06 6.53
C VAL A 280 -11.26 0.62 5.66
N PHE A 281 -10.05 0.58 6.17
CA PHE A 281 -8.87 0.93 5.41
C PHE A 281 -7.78 -0.11 5.64
N LEU A 282 -7.50 -0.88 4.60
CA LEU A 282 -6.52 -1.96 4.64
C LEU A 282 -5.54 -1.82 3.48
N ILE A 283 -4.28 -2.10 3.75
CA ILE A 283 -3.15 -2.05 2.81
C ILE A 283 -2.61 -3.46 2.65
N ASP A 284 -2.41 -3.91 1.41
CA ASP A 284 -1.74 -5.19 1.12
C ASP A 284 -0.23 -5.04 1.30
N MET A 285 0.33 -5.73 2.29
CA MET A 285 1.76 -5.65 2.59
C MET A 285 2.64 -6.32 1.52
N ASN A 286 2.10 -7.26 0.73
CA ASN A 286 2.85 -7.80 -0.40
C ASN A 286 3.09 -6.70 -1.45
N GLU A 287 2.03 -5.94 -1.82
CA GLU A 287 2.16 -4.82 -2.77
C GLU A 287 3.12 -3.73 -2.25
N VAL A 288 3.04 -3.40 -0.95
CA VAL A 288 3.95 -2.42 -0.34
C VAL A 288 5.40 -2.92 -0.40
N PHE A 289 5.62 -4.18 -0.05
CA PHE A 289 6.98 -4.74 -0.03
C PHE A 289 7.57 -4.86 -1.43
N GLU A 290 6.81 -5.28 -2.44
CA GLU A 290 7.26 -5.31 -3.83
C GLU A 290 7.72 -3.91 -4.29
N LYS A 291 6.90 -2.87 -4.09
CA LYS A 291 7.27 -1.49 -4.46
C LYS A 291 8.46 -0.96 -3.66
N TYR A 292 8.52 -1.30 -2.37
CA TYR A 292 9.66 -0.95 -1.52
C TYR A 292 10.96 -1.54 -2.05
N VAL A 293 10.96 -2.85 -2.35
CA VAL A 293 12.12 -3.55 -2.89
C VAL A 293 12.54 -2.97 -4.24
N HIS A 294 11.59 -2.64 -5.12
CA HIS A 294 11.90 -1.99 -6.39
C HIS A 294 12.69 -0.69 -6.20
N ALA A 295 12.19 0.22 -5.36
CA ALA A 295 12.87 1.47 -5.08
C ALA A 295 14.25 1.27 -4.43
N VAL A 296 14.38 0.26 -3.56
CA VAL A 296 15.67 -0.10 -2.95
C VAL A 296 16.66 -0.61 -3.99
N LEU A 297 16.22 -1.48 -4.91
CA LEU A 297 17.07 -2.01 -5.99
C LEU A 297 17.54 -0.89 -6.94
N GLU A 298 16.63 0.00 -7.36
CA GLU A 298 16.99 1.14 -8.20
C GLU A 298 17.99 2.08 -7.52
N ALA A 299 17.76 2.41 -6.25
CA ALA A 299 18.66 3.26 -5.48
C ALA A 299 20.03 2.60 -5.24
N HIS A 300 20.04 1.29 -5.01
CA HIS A 300 21.25 0.54 -4.70
C HIS A 300 22.16 0.39 -5.93
N PHE A 301 21.59 -0.02 -7.06
CA PHE A 301 22.34 -0.26 -8.30
C PHE A 301 22.49 0.99 -9.17
N ALA A 302 21.76 2.07 -8.88
CA ALA A 302 21.66 3.27 -9.73
C ALA A 302 21.30 2.96 -11.19
N ILE A 303 20.42 1.96 -11.38
CA ILE A 303 19.95 1.49 -12.70
C ILE A 303 18.42 1.46 -12.73
N ILE A 304 17.86 1.35 -13.93
CA ILE A 304 16.44 1.07 -14.11
C ILE A 304 16.20 -0.44 -13.93
N VAL A 305 15.39 -0.80 -12.96
CA VAL A 305 14.92 -2.17 -12.73
C VAL A 305 13.54 -2.31 -13.38
N GLU A 306 13.39 -3.25 -14.32
CA GLU A 306 12.09 -3.47 -14.95
C GLU A 306 11.17 -4.28 -14.02
N GLU A 307 10.01 -3.72 -13.68
CA GLU A 307 8.96 -4.38 -12.89
C GLU A 307 8.04 -5.22 -13.78
N GLN A 308 7.51 -6.32 -13.21
CA GLN A 308 6.49 -7.17 -13.81
C GLN A 308 6.79 -7.52 -15.26
N LYS A 309 8.08 -7.84 -15.53
CA LYS A 309 8.54 -8.13 -16.88
C LYS A 309 8.07 -9.49 -17.34
N TYR A 310 7.41 -9.50 -18.51
CA TYR A 310 7.02 -10.74 -19.17
C TYR A 310 8.26 -11.57 -19.56
N VAL A 311 8.41 -12.77 -18.99
CA VAL A 311 9.53 -13.69 -19.26
C VAL A 311 9.18 -14.81 -20.22
N GLY A 312 7.91 -15.23 -20.30
CA GLY A 312 7.50 -16.28 -21.22
C GLY A 312 6.11 -16.87 -20.94
N ARG A 313 5.81 -18.01 -21.55
CA ARG A 313 4.58 -18.78 -21.37
C ARG A 313 4.89 -20.19 -20.94
N LEU A 314 4.19 -20.68 -19.92
CA LEU A 314 4.27 -22.08 -19.51
C LEU A 314 3.54 -23.02 -20.47
N LEU A 315 2.41 -22.58 -21.00
CA LEU A 315 1.58 -23.35 -21.93
C LEU A 315 1.25 -22.50 -23.15
N ASN A 316 1.47 -23.06 -24.33
CA ASN A 316 1.11 -22.43 -25.60
C ASN A 316 -0.21 -23.02 -26.10
N LEU A 317 -1.33 -22.55 -25.52
CA LEU A 317 -2.68 -22.97 -25.90
C LEU A 317 -3.18 -22.13 -27.09
N LYS A 318 -4.05 -22.73 -27.96
CA LYS A 318 -4.67 -22.01 -29.08
C LYS A 318 -5.51 -20.79 -28.64
N VAL A 319 -6.07 -20.87 -27.44
CA VAL A 319 -6.84 -19.77 -26.81
C VAL A 319 -6.31 -19.59 -25.40
N GLY A 320 -5.60 -18.50 -25.18
CA GLY A 320 -4.98 -18.18 -23.90
C GLY A 320 -3.73 -19.01 -23.62
N GLY A 321 -2.84 -18.50 -22.79
CA GLY A 321 -1.64 -19.19 -22.28
C GLY A 321 -1.38 -18.69 -20.87
N ILE A 322 -0.69 -19.51 -20.06
CA ILE A 322 -0.24 -19.07 -18.74
C ILE A 322 1.01 -18.24 -18.94
N HIS A 323 0.82 -16.91 -18.88
CA HIS A 323 1.91 -15.94 -18.98
C HIS A 323 2.66 -15.89 -17.65
N GLN A 324 3.97 -15.72 -17.70
CA GLN A 324 4.84 -15.58 -16.56
C GLN A 324 5.50 -14.21 -16.58
N PHE A 325 5.48 -13.53 -15.43
CA PHE A 325 6.08 -12.23 -15.22
C PHE A 325 7.00 -12.33 -14.01
N ALA A 326 8.24 -11.88 -14.15
CA ALA A 326 9.16 -11.73 -13.02
C ALA A 326 8.88 -10.39 -12.33
N ASP A 327 8.94 -10.34 -11.01
CA ASP A 327 8.73 -9.09 -10.27
C ASP A 327 9.78 -8.09 -10.65
N TYR A 328 11.05 -8.52 -10.74
CA TYR A 328 12.16 -7.67 -11.15
C TYR A 328 13.03 -8.38 -12.17
N LEU A 329 13.53 -7.60 -13.13
CA LEU A 329 14.47 -8.07 -14.12
C LEU A 329 15.48 -6.96 -14.41
N TRP A 330 16.77 -7.32 -14.32
CA TRP A 330 17.86 -6.44 -14.76
C TRP A 330 18.98 -7.25 -15.40
N GLN A 331 19.77 -6.61 -16.22
CA GLN A 331 20.83 -7.25 -16.98
C GLN A 331 22.19 -6.70 -16.56
N GLY A 332 23.14 -7.60 -16.25
CA GLY A 332 24.56 -7.32 -16.22
C GLY A 332 25.20 -7.51 -17.59
N HIS A 333 26.53 -7.43 -17.71
CA HIS A 333 27.24 -7.56 -18.99
C HIS A 333 26.97 -8.88 -19.73
N HIS A 334 26.89 -10.00 -19.03
CA HIS A 334 26.66 -11.32 -19.60
C HIS A 334 25.61 -12.12 -18.82
N ASP A 335 25.09 -11.57 -17.73
CA ASP A 335 24.23 -12.22 -16.78
C ASP A 335 22.84 -11.58 -16.76
N LEU A 336 21.82 -12.40 -16.65
CA LEU A 336 20.46 -11.95 -16.37
C LEU A 336 20.15 -12.17 -14.89
N TRP A 337 19.66 -11.14 -14.25
CA TRP A 337 19.19 -11.17 -12.88
C TRP A 337 17.68 -11.18 -12.86
N ILE A 338 17.11 -12.15 -12.17
CA ILE A 338 15.65 -12.35 -12.05
C ILE A 338 15.32 -12.34 -10.57
N GLY A 339 14.63 -11.31 -10.13
CA GLY A 339 14.25 -11.12 -8.74
C GLY A 339 12.77 -11.38 -8.50
N ASP A 340 12.46 -11.87 -7.30
CA ASP A 340 11.11 -12.06 -6.79
C ASP A 340 11.07 -11.63 -5.32
N ALA A 341 10.14 -10.75 -4.96
CA ALA A 341 9.99 -10.26 -3.61
C ALA A 341 8.91 -11.06 -2.88
N LYS A 342 9.24 -11.59 -1.73
CA LYS A 342 8.30 -12.37 -0.90
C LYS A 342 8.19 -11.75 0.49
N TYR A 343 7.06 -11.12 0.76
CA TYR A 343 6.74 -10.65 2.10
C TYR A 343 6.28 -11.81 2.97
N LYS A 344 7.24 -12.65 3.35
CA LYS A 344 7.03 -13.81 4.22
C LYS A 344 7.89 -13.65 5.47
N HIS A 345 7.35 -14.06 6.62
CA HIS A 345 8.13 -14.05 7.86
C HIS A 345 9.06 -15.24 7.89
N LEU A 346 10.30 -14.97 8.25
CA LEU A 346 11.28 -16.00 8.56
C LEU A 346 10.82 -16.81 9.76
N ALA A 347 11.05 -18.12 9.75
CA ALA A 347 10.66 -19.01 10.84
C ALA A 347 11.25 -18.57 12.17
N LYS A 348 10.52 -18.81 13.28
CA LYS A 348 10.92 -18.50 14.65
C LYS A 348 12.35 -18.99 14.92
N GLY A 349 13.24 -18.08 15.33
CA GLY A 349 14.57 -18.39 15.85
C GLY A 349 15.76 -18.04 14.95
N GLN A 350 15.56 -17.50 13.75
CA GLN A 350 16.67 -17.17 12.83
C GLN A 350 16.76 -15.70 12.44
N VAL A 351 16.51 -14.81 13.39
CA VAL A 351 16.74 -13.37 13.19
C VAL A 351 18.23 -13.04 13.02
N ASP A 352 19.10 -13.96 13.37
CA ASP A 352 20.55 -13.74 13.48
C ASP A 352 21.39 -14.19 12.27
N SER A 353 20.88 -15.04 11.38
CA SER A 353 21.58 -15.40 10.15
C SER A 353 20.63 -16.08 9.16
N LEU A 354 20.54 -15.57 7.95
CA LEU A 354 19.99 -16.27 6.78
C LEU A 354 21.09 -17.18 6.27
N GLN A 355 21.10 -18.44 6.70
CA GLN A 355 22.03 -19.46 6.19
C GLN A 355 21.25 -20.57 5.53
N PHE A 356 21.68 -20.98 4.33
CA PHE A 356 21.27 -22.25 3.76
C PHE A 356 21.93 -23.36 4.58
N GLU A 357 21.21 -23.93 5.54
CA GLU A 357 21.64 -25.22 6.06
C GLU A 357 21.47 -26.25 4.96
N ALA A 358 22.56 -26.74 4.44
CA ALA A 358 22.62 -27.90 3.55
C ALA A 358 22.22 -29.14 4.36
N LEU A 359 20.93 -29.38 4.49
CA LEU A 359 20.44 -30.69 4.92
C LEU A 359 20.45 -31.57 3.68
N GLU A 360 21.29 -32.59 3.68
CA GLU A 360 21.11 -33.69 2.73
C GLU A 360 19.72 -34.27 2.92
N PRO A 361 18.89 -34.40 1.87
CA PRO A 361 17.54 -34.93 2.00
C PRO A 361 17.64 -36.41 2.39
N GLU A 362 17.25 -36.73 3.62
CA GLU A 362 16.94 -38.12 3.95
C GLU A 362 15.74 -38.54 3.10
N ALA A 363 15.84 -39.73 2.49
CA ALA A 363 14.94 -40.20 1.45
C ALA A 363 13.46 -40.40 1.86
N ASP A 364 13.12 -40.15 3.12
CA ASP A 364 11.77 -40.35 3.70
C ASP A 364 10.93 -39.08 3.87
N ASP A 365 11.45 -37.88 3.54
CA ASP A 365 10.78 -36.59 3.79
C ASP A 365 9.79 -36.15 2.67
N LEU A 366 9.30 -37.06 1.84
CA LEU A 366 8.33 -36.76 0.76
C LEU A 366 6.86 -36.71 1.22
N ASN A 367 6.59 -36.67 2.51
CA ASN A 367 5.23 -36.49 3.02
C ASN A 367 4.91 -35.01 3.20
N GLU A 368 3.94 -34.54 2.44
CA GLU A 368 3.47 -33.12 2.29
C GLU A 368 2.95 -32.44 3.56
N GLY A 369 3.25 -32.92 4.76
CA GLY A 369 2.67 -32.42 5.99
C GLY A 369 3.63 -31.90 7.06
N ASN A 370 4.94 -32.07 6.90
CA ASN A 370 5.89 -31.72 7.95
C ASN A 370 7.08 -30.95 7.37
N ILE A 371 6.95 -29.62 7.24
CA ILE A 371 8.11 -28.77 6.91
C ILE A 371 8.93 -28.67 8.20
N PRO A 372 10.19 -29.15 8.24
CA PRO A 372 11.04 -29.02 9.42
C PRO A 372 11.18 -27.55 9.81
N ALA A 373 11.08 -27.25 11.10
CA ALA A 373 11.38 -25.94 11.63
C ALA A 373 12.83 -25.58 11.28
N GLY A 374 13.03 -24.66 10.33
CA GLY A 374 14.37 -24.24 9.87
C GLY A 374 14.47 -23.91 8.40
N ARG A 375 13.52 -24.31 7.55
CA ARG A 375 13.53 -23.93 6.13
C ARG A 375 13.03 -22.52 5.95
N ILE A 376 13.93 -21.63 5.57
CA ILE A 376 13.66 -20.21 5.28
C ILE A 376 12.98 -20.06 3.92
N VAL A 377 13.33 -20.90 2.94
CA VAL A 377 12.93 -20.79 1.55
C VAL A 377 11.89 -21.86 1.21
N ASP A 378 10.74 -21.39 0.71
CA ASP A 378 9.68 -22.26 0.24
C ASP A 378 10.09 -22.87 -1.11
N ALA A 379 9.91 -24.19 -1.26
CA ALA A 379 10.20 -24.90 -2.52
C ALA A 379 9.39 -24.33 -3.71
N SER A 380 8.22 -23.76 -3.47
CA SER A 380 7.40 -23.10 -4.50
C SER A 380 8.09 -21.85 -5.04
N ASP A 381 8.72 -21.04 -4.18
CA ASP A 381 9.43 -19.81 -4.57
C ASP A 381 10.66 -20.15 -5.42
N VAL A 382 11.42 -21.18 -5.03
CA VAL A 382 12.56 -21.69 -5.82
C VAL A 382 12.10 -22.18 -7.19
N ARG A 383 11.01 -22.98 -7.24
CA ARG A 383 10.45 -23.48 -8.50
C ARG A 383 10.01 -22.33 -9.41
N GLN A 384 9.35 -21.32 -8.86
CA GLN A 384 8.88 -20.15 -9.60
C GLN A 384 10.05 -19.43 -10.27
N LEU A 385 11.07 -19.07 -9.51
CA LEU A 385 12.27 -18.40 -10.04
C LEU A 385 13.03 -19.27 -11.06
N THR A 386 13.11 -20.57 -10.82
CA THR A 386 13.79 -21.47 -11.76
C THR A 386 13.04 -21.57 -13.09
N VAL A 387 11.71 -21.59 -13.06
CA VAL A 387 10.88 -21.53 -14.28
C VAL A 387 11.12 -20.22 -15.02
N TYR A 388 11.20 -19.08 -14.31
CA TYR A 388 11.51 -17.80 -14.92
C TYR A 388 12.88 -17.82 -15.63
N ALA A 389 13.90 -18.41 -15.03
CA ALA A 389 15.22 -18.56 -15.64
C ALA A 389 15.18 -19.36 -16.94
N GLU A 390 14.48 -20.49 -16.95
CA GLU A 390 14.36 -21.33 -18.15
C GLU A 390 13.58 -20.62 -19.28
N LEU A 391 12.50 -19.93 -18.94
CA LEU A 391 11.76 -19.12 -19.91
C LEU A 391 12.59 -17.95 -20.45
N ALA A 392 13.37 -17.31 -19.59
CA ALA A 392 14.26 -16.22 -19.96
C ALA A 392 15.37 -16.67 -20.93
N LYS A 393 15.97 -17.85 -20.72
CA LYS A 393 16.94 -18.44 -21.67
C LYS A 393 16.35 -18.65 -23.06
N LEU A 394 15.07 -19.06 -23.13
CA LEU A 394 14.39 -19.23 -24.42
C LEU A 394 14.13 -17.89 -25.11
N ARG A 395 13.88 -16.84 -24.35
CA ARG A 395 13.57 -15.49 -24.87
C ARG A 395 14.82 -14.69 -25.24
N TRP A 396 15.90 -14.87 -24.48
CA TRP A 396 17.19 -14.18 -24.65
C TRP A 396 18.34 -15.20 -24.77
N PRO A 397 18.49 -15.87 -25.93
CA PRO A 397 19.48 -16.94 -26.10
C PRO A 397 20.94 -16.51 -25.94
N ALA A 398 21.22 -15.22 -26.03
CA ALA A 398 22.56 -14.65 -25.86
C ALA A 398 23.00 -14.63 -24.38
N ILE A 399 22.07 -14.82 -23.43
CA ILE A 399 22.36 -14.84 -22.00
C ILE A 399 22.83 -16.22 -21.61
N THR A 400 24.07 -16.32 -21.14
CA THR A 400 24.70 -17.59 -20.77
C THR A 400 24.46 -17.97 -19.32
N HIS A 401 24.29 -16.98 -18.44
CA HIS A 401 24.11 -17.19 -17.00
C HIS A 401 22.89 -16.45 -16.47
N SER A 402 22.17 -17.09 -15.57
CA SER A 402 21.04 -16.49 -14.86
C SER A 402 21.32 -16.49 -13.36
N ASN A 403 21.07 -15.36 -12.73
CA ASN A 403 21.08 -15.22 -11.29
C ASN A 403 19.64 -15.06 -10.80
N LEU A 404 19.24 -15.93 -9.90
CA LEU A 404 17.92 -15.93 -9.28
C LEU A 404 18.02 -15.27 -7.92
N VAL A 405 17.18 -14.28 -7.65
CA VAL A 405 17.26 -13.50 -6.42
C VAL A 405 15.91 -13.54 -5.71
N LEU A 406 15.90 -14.03 -4.49
CA LEU A 406 14.76 -14.02 -3.63
C LEU A 406 14.97 -12.97 -2.53
N LEU A 407 14.07 -12.00 -2.45
CA LEU A 407 14.18 -10.87 -1.55
C LEU A 407 13.14 -10.99 -0.42
N TYR A 408 13.62 -10.95 0.84
CA TYR A 408 12.79 -11.08 2.03
C TYR A 408 12.90 -9.88 2.94
N PRO A 409 11.82 -9.50 3.69
CA PRO A 409 11.89 -8.48 4.71
C PRO A 409 12.80 -8.95 5.86
N PHE A 410 13.73 -8.10 6.24
CA PHE A 410 14.61 -8.32 7.38
C PHE A 410 14.37 -7.25 8.44
N VAL A 411 14.15 -7.72 9.68
CA VAL A 411 13.92 -6.87 10.85
C VAL A 411 14.99 -7.19 11.89
N GLY A 412 16.13 -6.56 11.77
CA GLY A 412 17.25 -6.88 12.67
C GLY A 412 18.37 -5.86 12.65
N ASP A 413 19.54 -6.27 13.14
CA ASP A 413 20.75 -5.45 13.06
C ASP A 413 21.24 -5.40 11.61
N ALA A 414 21.41 -4.18 11.08
CA ALA A 414 21.94 -3.97 9.74
C ALA A 414 23.30 -4.66 9.51
N ASN A 415 24.09 -4.90 10.56
CA ASN A 415 25.36 -5.60 10.46
C ASN A 415 25.24 -7.10 10.19
N LYS A 416 24.03 -7.66 10.34
CA LYS A 416 23.71 -9.07 10.10
C LYS A 416 22.86 -9.29 8.85
N CYS A 417 22.68 -8.25 8.03
CA CYS A 417 21.85 -8.25 6.82
C CYS A 417 22.69 -8.65 5.59
N ASP A 418 23.39 -9.76 5.64
CA ASP A 418 24.24 -10.22 4.53
C ASP A 418 23.44 -11.19 3.63
N ALA A 419 23.67 -11.07 2.32
CA ALA A 419 23.08 -12.00 1.35
C ALA A 419 23.81 -13.35 1.37
N ASP A 420 23.07 -14.44 1.18
CA ASP A 420 23.61 -15.78 1.04
C ASP A 420 23.35 -16.33 -0.37
N ARG A 421 24.15 -17.31 -0.83
CA ARG A 421 24.01 -17.88 -2.16
C ARG A 421 24.25 -19.39 -2.21
N THR A 422 23.55 -20.03 -3.12
CA THR A 422 23.74 -21.45 -3.47
C THR A 422 23.54 -21.66 -4.97
N VAL A 423 23.71 -22.87 -5.45
CA VAL A 423 23.49 -23.20 -6.86
C VAL A 423 22.17 -23.96 -6.99
N ALA A 424 21.27 -23.48 -7.85
CA ALA A 424 20.03 -24.17 -8.17
C ALA A 424 20.30 -25.42 -9.05
N TRP A 425 19.34 -26.34 -9.11
CA TRP A 425 19.44 -27.59 -9.85
C TRP A 425 19.77 -27.44 -11.35
N ASN A 426 19.41 -26.30 -11.94
CA ASN A 426 19.67 -25.97 -13.35
C ASN A 426 21.03 -25.25 -13.56
N GLY A 427 21.87 -25.18 -12.53
CA GLY A 427 23.16 -24.51 -12.54
C GLY A 427 23.13 -22.98 -12.40
N ALA A 428 21.95 -22.38 -12.24
CA ALA A 428 21.83 -20.95 -11.96
C ALA A 428 22.27 -20.66 -10.53
N TRP A 429 22.88 -19.50 -10.31
CA TRP A 429 23.10 -19.00 -8.96
C TRP A 429 21.78 -18.58 -8.33
N PHE A 430 21.54 -19.03 -7.12
CA PHE A 430 20.39 -18.65 -6.31
C PHE A 430 20.84 -17.82 -5.12
N TRP A 431 20.33 -16.59 -5.03
CA TRP A 431 20.66 -15.63 -4.01
C TRP A 431 19.48 -15.43 -3.08
N LEU A 432 19.73 -15.47 -1.78
CA LEU A 432 18.79 -15.11 -0.75
C LEU A 432 19.24 -13.74 -0.20
N VAL A 433 18.44 -12.71 -0.44
CA VAL A 433 18.80 -11.33 -0.13
C VAL A 433 17.82 -10.75 0.89
N PRO A 434 18.28 -10.55 2.14
CA PRO A 434 17.48 -9.84 3.13
C PRO A 434 17.42 -8.36 2.80
N VAL A 435 16.22 -7.78 2.91
CA VAL A 435 15.96 -6.35 2.67
C VAL A 435 15.55 -5.72 3.99
N LEU A 436 16.34 -4.80 4.49
CA LEU A 436 16.14 -4.15 5.78
C LEU A 436 14.93 -3.20 5.72
N VAL A 437 13.91 -3.46 6.55
CA VAL A 437 12.64 -2.72 6.55
C VAL A 437 12.57 -1.66 7.66
N LYS A 438 13.63 -0.90 7.84
CA LYS A 438 13.68 0.22 8.79
C LYS A 438 14.38 1.43 8.15
N PRO A 439 14.16 2.66 8.64
CA PRO A 439 14.80 3.86 8.11
C PRO A 439 16.31 3.73 7.97
N GLN A 440 16.83 4.15 6.81
CA GLN A 440 18.25 4.16 6.48
C GLN A 440 18.65 5.56 6.01
N PRO A 441 19.93 5.97 6.16
CA PRO A 441 20.42 7.24 5.63
C PRO A 441 20.22 7.37 4.10
N ASN A 442 20.43 6.24 3.37
CA ASN A 442 20.10 6.14 1.96
C ASN A 442 19.21 4.91 1.74
N VAL A 443 18.25 5.03 0.84
CA VAL A 443 17.32 3.92 0.52
C VAL A 443 18.07 2.67 0.06
N GLY A 444 19.09 2.82 -0.76
CA GLY A 444 19.92 1.72 -1.27
C GLY A 444 20.70 0.95 -0.18
N ASP A 445 20.89 1.54 1.00
CA ASP A 445 21.59 0.88 2.13
C ASP A 445 20.72 -0.20 2.82
N ALA A 446 19.45 -0.33 2.41
CA ALA A 446 18.56 -1.40 2.88
C ALA A 446 19.00 -2.80 2.40
N ILE A 447 19.85 -2.88 1.39
CA ILE A 447 20.48 -4.12 0.91
C ILE A 447 21.99 -4.02 1.10
N ARG A 448 22.61 -5.10 1.61
CA ARG A 448 24.05 -5.25 1.59
C ARG A 448 24.47 -6.11 0.40
N VAL A 449 25.30 -5.54 -0.45
CA VAL A 449 25.74 -6.19 -1.69
C VAL A 449 26.85 -7.18 -1.43
N VAL A 450 26.74 -8.32 -2.10
CA VAL A 450 27.87 -9.21 -2.34
C VAL A 450 28.66 -8.65 -3.55
N PRO A 451 29.99 -8.56 -3.49
CA PRO A 451 30.83 -7.96 -4.55
C PRO A 451 30.60 -8.49 -5.97
N ALA A 452 30.03 -9.69 -6.11
CA ALA A 452 29.73 -10.31 -7.41
C ALA A 452 28.46 -9.76 -8.11
N MET A 453 27.64 -8.92 -7.43
CA MET A 453 26.49 -8.27 -8.04
C MET A 453 26.84 -6.95 -8.76
N VAL A 454 28.11 -6.50 -8.66
CA VAL A 454 28.54 -5.14 -9.02
C VAL A 454 29.26 -5.05 -10.37
N ASP A 455 29.17 -6.04 -11.25
CA ASP A 455 29.63 -5.82 -12.62
C ASP A 455 28.68 -4.85 -13.34
N GLU A 456 29.24 -3.75 -13.87
CA GLU A 456 28.51 -2.60 -14.43
C GLU A 456 27.34 -3.00 -15.35
N PRO A 457 26.15 -2.40 -15.16
CA PRO A 457 24.97 -2.78 -15.93
C PRO A 457 25.05 -2.31 -17.39
N ALA A 458 24.74 -3.22 -18.31
CA ALA A 458 24.51 -2.88 -19.72
C ALA A 458 23.03 -2.58 -19.93
N MET A 459 22.72 -1.47 -20.59
CA MET A 459 21.33 -1.13 -20.94
C MET A 459 20.75 -2.14 -21.93
N LEU A 460 19.55 -2.64 -21.67
CA LEU A 460 18.76 -3.41 -22.63
C LEU A 460 18.38 -2.53 -23.81
N SER A 461 18.91 -2.82 -25.00
CA SER A 461 18.52 -2.19 -26.27
C SER A 461 17.33 -2.94 -26.91
#